data_7e523752d3ba7b7cec33fe700890c49b
#
_entry.id   7e523752d3ba7b7cec33fe700890c49b
#
_cell.length_a   1.000
_cell.length_b   1.000
_cell.length_c   1.000
_cell.angle_alpha   90.00
_cell.angle_beta   90.00
_cell.angle_gamma   90.00
#
_symmetry.space_group_name_H-M   'P 1'
#
loop_
_entity.id
_entity.type
_entity.pdbx_description
1 polymer ?
#
loop_
_entity_poly.entity_id
_entity_poly.type
_entity_poly.pdbx_seq_one_letter_code
_entity_poly.pdbx_strand_id
1 'polypeptide(L)'
;MKVCELLEQVGLNPDAYNRYPHEFSGGQRQRVCIARSLILNPRLVICDESVSALDVSVQAQVLNLLNKLKAERNLTYIFISHDLSVVRFMSDRILVMYGGKPVELNDADSLFENPQNPYTQKLIDALPGKNITLW
;
A
#
# COMPACT_ATOMS: atom_id res chain seq x y z
N MET A 1 9.21 -3.84 24.85
CA MET A 1 7.93 -3.26 25.19
C MET A 1 7.23 -2.80 23.93
N LYS A 2 7.18 -1.53 23.63
CA LYS A 2 6.48 -1.07 22.39
C LYS A 2 6.96 -1.71 21.08
N VAL A 3 8.24 -2.09 20.97
CA VAL A 3 8.77 -2.70 19.74
C VAL A 3 8.21 -4.12 19.54
N CYS A 4 8.19 -4.95 20.58
CA CYS A 4 7.66 -6.32 20.50
C CYS A 4 6.16 -6.31 20.17
N GLU A 5 5.39 -5.42 20.79
CA GLU A 5 3.96 -5.22 20.49
C GLU A 5 3.74 -4.82 19.03
N LEU A 6 4.60 -3.94 18.47
CA LEU A 6 4.53 -3.56 17.07
C LEU A 6 4.90 -4.71 16.13
N LEU A 7 5.89 -5.51 16.48
CA LEU A 7 6.25 -6.70 15.71
C LEU A 7 5.08 -7.69 15.64
N GLU A 8 4.40 -7.93 16.75
CA GLU A 8 3.20 -8.76 16.77
C GLU A 8 2.07 -8.18 15.91
N GLN A 9 1.83 -6.87 15.99
CA GLN A 9 0.79 -6.20 15.20
C GLN A 9 1.03 -6.30 13.69
N VAL A 10 2.30 -6.32 13.26
CA VAL A 10 2.65 -6.54 11.85
C VAL A 10 2.77 -8.04 11.50
N GLY A 11 2.44 -8.95 12.43
CA GLY A 11 2.45 -10.40 12.21
C GLY A 11 3.84 -11.02 12.21
N LEU A 12 4.78 -10.44 12.96
CA LEU A 12 6.10 -11.00 13.21
C LEU A 12 6.18 -11.55 14.63
N ASN A 13 6.96 -12.62 14.82
CA ASN A 13 7.27 -13.12 16.15
C ASN A 13 8.11 -12.07 16.90
N PRO A 14 7.88 -11.80 18.20
CA PRO A 14 8.69 -10.90 19.02
C PRO A 14 10.21 -11.23 19.02
N ASP A 15 10.57 -12.50 18.87
CA ASP A 15 11.96 -12.93 18.73
C ASP A 15 12.69 -12.31 17.53
N ALA A 16 11.93 -11.78 16.57
CA ALA A 16 12.45 -11.03 15.44
C ALA A 16 13.24 -9.77 15.87
N TYR A 17 13.01 -9.28 17.09
CA TYR A 17 13.79 -8.17 17.68
C TYR A 17 15.32 -8.41 17.66
N ASN A 18 15.73 -9.66 17.82
CA ASN A 18 17.14 -10.04 17.89
C ASN A 18 17.76 -10.43 16.54
N ARG A 19 16.98 -10.36 15.44
CA ARG A 19 17.44 -10.78 14.11
C ARG A 19 18.08 -9.63 13.33
N TYR A 20 19.04 -9.99 12.49
CA TYR A 20 19.63 -9.07 11.52
C TYR A 20 18.79 -8.97 10.25
N PRO A 21 18.89 -7.84 9.49
CA PRO A 21 18.08 -7.64 8.28
C PRO A 21 18.20 -8.76 7.22
N HIS A 22 19.34 -9.40 7.10
CA HIS A 22 19.57 -10.48 6.13
C HIS A 22 18.88 -11.81 6.51
N GLU A 23 18.42 -11.95 7.76
CA GLU A 23 17.71 -13.14 8.25
C GLU A 23 16.19 -13.08 7.99
N PHE A 24 15.70 -11.98 7.39
CA PHE A 24 14.30 -11.79 7.05
C PHE A 24 14.03 -12.05 5.58
N SER A 25 12.88 -12.67 5.27
CA SER A 25 12.34 -12.70 3.91
C SER A 25 11.96 -11.29 3.44
N GLY A 26 11.71 -11.11 2.13
CA GLY A 26 11.27 -9.82 1.58
C GLY A 26 10.03 -9.28 2.27
N GLY A 27 9.00 -10.11 2.43
CA GLY A 27 7.76 -9.72 3.11
C GLY A 27 7.96 -9.44 4.61
N GLN A 28 8.84 -10.17 5.28
CA GLN A 28 9.17 -9.90 6.67
C GLN A 28 9.93 -8.57 6.83
N ARG A 29 10.88 -8.27 5.93
CA ARG A 29 11.55 -6.95 5.89
C ARG A 29 10.55 -5.82 5.71
N GLN A 30 9.59 -6.00 4.81
CA GLN A 30 8.54 -5.01 4.61
C GLN A 30 7.70 -4.78 5.87
N ARG A 31 7.34 -5.84 6.59
CA ARG A 31 6.62 -5.75 7.87
C ARG A 31 7.43 -5.03 8.95
N VAL A 32 8.75 -5.25 9.00
CA VAL A 32 9.66 -4.49 9.89
C VAL A 32 9.68 -3.01 9.52
N CYS A 33 9.73 -2.67 8.23
CA CYS A 33 9.66 -1.27 7.77
C CYS A 33 8.33 -0.61 8.16
N ILE A 34 7.22 -1.32 8.05
CA ILE A 34 5.91 -0.84 8.51
C ILE A 34 5.93 -0.59 10.02
N ALA A 35 6.38 -1.56 10.83
CA ALA A 35 6.48 -1.40 12.28
C ALA A 35 7.34 -0.18 12.65
N ARG A 36 8.47 0.00 11.98
CA ARG A 36 9.36 1.16 12.17
C ARG A 36 8.66 2.49 11.89
N SER A 37 7.84 2.56 10.83
CA SER A 37 7.09 3.78 10.51
C SER A 37 6.02 4.12 11.55
N LEU A 38 5.51 3.13 12.27
CA LEU A 38 4.41 3.28 13.23
C LEU A 38 4.86 3.54 14.68
N ILE A 39 6.17 3.41 14.99
CA ILE A 39 6.65 3.47 16.38
C ILE A 39 6.41 4.83 17.05
N LEU A 40 6.35 5.89 16.26
CA LEU A 40 6.10 7.26 16.73
C LEU A 40 4.61 7.63 16.77
N ASN A 41 3.71 6.65 16.54
CA ASN A 41 2.27 6.86 16.44
C ASN A 41 1.89 8.00 15.47
N PRO A 42 2.33 7.95 14.20
CA PRO A 42 1.99 8.98 13.22
C PRO A 42 0.50 8.96 12.92
N ARG A 43 -0.01 10.10 12.43
CA ARG A 43 -1.36 10.20 11.85
C ARG A 43 -1.36 10.00 10.32
N LEU A 44 -0.22 10.27 9.69
CA LEU A 44 0.01 10.15 8.26
C LEU A 44 1.23 9.27 7.99
N VAL A 45 1.08 8.32 7.09
CA VAL A 45 2.17 7.45 6.60
C VAL A 45 2.23 7.55 5.08
N ILE A 46 3.43 7.73 4.54
CA ILE A 46 3.68 7.72 3.10
C ILE A 46 4.22 6.35 2.72
N CYS A 47 3.52 5.67 1.83
CA CYS A 47 3.88 4.37 1.28
C CYS A 47 4.35 4.56 -0.16
N ASP A 48 5.65 4.68 -0.38
CA ASP A 48 6.24 4.88 -1.69
C ASP A 48 6.73 3.54 -2.24
N GLU A 49 6.05 3.03 -3.27
CA GLU A 49 6.30 1.71 -3.90
C GLU A 49 6.50 0.55 -2.91
N SER A 50 5.83 0.61 -1.77
CA SER A 50 6.09 -0.24 -0.61
C SER A 50 5.87 -1.76 -0.85
N VAL A 51 5.26 -2.17 -1.96
CA VAL A 51 4.97 -3.57 -2.27
C VAL A 51 5.46 -4.01 -3.66
N SER A 52 6.08 -3.14 -4.44
CA SER A 52 6.45 -3.37 -5.85
C SER A 52 7.46 -4.50 -6.06
N ALA A 53 8.30 -4.78 -5.07
CA ALA A 53 9.34 -5.82 -5.12
C ALA A 53 8.91 -7.16 -4.52
N LEU A 54 7.64 -7.31 -4.13
CA LEU A 54 7.10 -8.51 -3.51
C LEU A 54 6.36 -9.37 -4.53
N ASP A 55 6.38 -10.70 -4.34
CA ASP A 55 5.50 -11.59 -5.09
C ASP A 55 4.02 -11.33 -4.75
N VAL A 56 3.12 -11.69 -5.65
CA VAL A 56 1.68 -11.38 -5.58
C VAL A 56 1.04 -11.83 -4.26
N SER A 57 1.42 -13.01 -3.76
CA SER A 57 0.87 -13.57 -2.53
C SER A 57 1.30 -12.76 -1.30
N VAL A 58 2.58 -12.42 -1.21
CA VAL A 58 3.13 -11.62 -0.11
C VAL A 58 2.64 -10.18 -0.20
N GLN A 59 2.51 -9.63 -1.42
CA GLN A 59 1.94 -8.32 -1.65
C GLN A 59 0.53 -8.21 -1.09
N ALA A 60 -0.36 -9.17 -1.39
CA ALA A 60 -1.72 -9.20 -0.86
C ALA A 60 -1.75 -9.23 0.69
N GLN A 61 -0.88 -10.02 1.32
CA GLN A 61 -0.78 -10.06 2.77
C GLN A 61 -0.35 -8.71 3.38
N VAL A 62 0.60 -8.01 2.75
CA VAL A 62 1.07 -6.70 3.22
C VAL A 62 0.00 -5.63 3.02
N LEU A 63 -0.74 -5.64 1.91
CA LEU A 63 -1.84 -4.70 1.66
C LEU A 63 -2.98 -4.88 2.66
N ASN A 64 -3.36 -6.13 2.96
CA ASN A 64 -4.36 -6.43 3.99
C ASN A 64 -3.90 -5.98 5.38
N LEU A 65 -2.61 -6.17 5.71
CA LEU A 65 -2.05 -5.67 6.95
C LEU A 65 -2.13 -4.13 7.03
N LEU A 66 -1.79 -3.41 5.96
CA LEU A 66 -1.89 -1.95 5.92
C LEU A 66 -3.32 -1.47 6.10
N ASN A 67 -4.31 -2.11 5.47
CA ASN A 67 -5.73 -1.78 5.65
C ASN A 67 -6.21 -2.05 7.08
N LYS A 68 -5.78 -3.15 7.69
CA LYS A 68 -6.06 -3.45 9.10
C LYS A 68 -5.49 -2.36 10.01
N LEU A 69 -4.23 -1.98 9.83
CA LEU A 69 -3.57 -0.94 10.63
C LEU A 69 -4.19 0.44 10.40
N LYS A 70 -4.67 0.75 9.17
CA LYS A 70 -5.42 1.98 8.86
C LYS A 70 -6.65 2.08 9.74
N ALA A 71 -7.44 1.01 9.83
CA ALA A 71 -8.66 0.98 10.61
C ALA A 71 -8.39 1.02 12.14
N GLU A 72 -7.47 0.19 12.63
CA GLU A 72 -7.18 0.06 14.07
C GLU A 72 -6.53 1.32 14.67
N ARG A 73 -5.71 2.02 13.88
CA ARG A 73 -4.94 3.18 14.34
C ARG A 73 -5.44 4.52 13.79
N ASN A 74 -6.54 4.51 13.03
CA ASN A 74 -7.09 5.69 12.36
C ASN A 74 -6.02 6.45 11.54
N LEU A 75 -5.28 5.71 10.72
CA LEU A 75 -4.19 6.26 9.91
C LEU A 75 -4.70 6.84 8.59
N THR A 76 -4.03 7.89 8.14
CA THR A 76 -4.13 8.38 6.78
C THR A 76 -2.91 7.89 5.98
N TYR A 77 -3.14 7.35 4.77
CA TYR A 77 -2.05 6.96 3.86
C TYR A 77 -1.97 7.89 2.66
N ILE A 78 -0.74 8.24 2.26
CA ILE A 78 -0.43 8.62 0.89
C ILE A 78 0.25 7.40 0.26
N PHE A 79 -0.44 6.73 -0.65
CA PHE A 79 0.02 5.49 -1.27
C PHE A 79 0.47 5.77 -2.71
N ILE A 80 1.75 5.56 -3.00
CA ILE A 80 2.35 5.80 -4.32
C ILE A 80 2.66 4.44 -4.94
N SER A 81 2.10 4.17 -6.11
CA SER A 81 2.34 2.94 -6.86
C SER A 81 2.09 3.16 -8.35
N HIS A 82 2.74 2.37 -9.18
CA HIS A 82 2.45 2.27 -10.61
C HIS A 82 1.45 1.13 -10.92
N ASP A 83 1.12 0.29 -9.94
CA ASP A 83 0.11 -0.76 -10.10
C ASP A 83 -1.28 -0.22 -9.76
N LEU A 84 -2.09 -0.04 -10.79
CA LEU A 84 -3.45 0.50 -10.67
C LEU A 84 -4.38 -0.38 -9.86
N SER A 85 -4.19 -1.71 -9.87
CA SER A 85 -5.00 -2.65 -9.07
C SER A 85 -4.75 -2.44 -7.59
N VAL A 86 -3.48 -2.26 -7.22
CA VAL A 86 -3.06 -1.95 -5.85
C VAL A 86 -3.61 -0.59 -5.42
N VAL A 87 -3.48 0.43 -6.29
CA VAL A 87 -3.98 1.78 -5.99
C VAL A 87 -5.49 1.76 -5.76
N ARG A 88 -6.26 1.06 -6.62
CA ARG A 88 -7.72 0.92 -6.46
C ARG A 88 -8.08 0.25 -5.13
N PHE A 89 -7.35 -0.81 -4.75
CA PHE A 89 -7.60 -1.54 -3.51
C PHE A 89 -7.32 -0.72 -2.24
N MET A 90 -6.30 0.16 -2.28
CA MET A 90 -5.83 0.88 -1.10
C MET A 90 -6.46 2.26 -0.91
N SER A 91 -6.97 2.88 -1.98
CA SER A 91 -7.25 4.31 -2.01
C SER A 91 -8.74 4.63 -1.99
N ASP A 92 -9.11 5.62 -1.21
CA ASP A 92 -10.43 6.25 -1.24
C ASP A 92 -10.50 7.30 -2.38
N ARG A 93 -9.39 8.02 -2.61
CA ARG A 93 -9.20 9.02 -3.67
C ARG A 93 -7.88 8.79 -4.39
N ILE A 94 -7.86 9.06 -5.69
CA ILE A 94 -6.69 8.83 -6.54
C ILE A 94 -6.32 10.11 -7.27
N LEU A 95 -5.04 10.47 -7.17
CA LEU A 95 -4.40 11.52 -7.95
C LEU A 95 -3.55 10.88 -9.05
N VAL A 96 -3.92 11.10 -10.30
CA VAL A 96 -3.12 10.67 -11.45
C VAL A 96 -2.13 11.78 -11.81
N MET A 97 -0.87 11.41 -11.99
CA MET A 97 0.21 12.30 -12.35
C MET A 97 0.83 11.91 -13.70
N TYR A 98 1.17 12.92 -14.51
CA TYR A 98 1.87 12.73 -15.76
C TYR A 98 2.89 13.85 -15.98
N GLY A 99 4.11 13.49 -16.33
CA GLY A 99 5.19 14.48 -16.55
C GLY A 99 5.46 15.38 -15.33
N GLY A 100 5.33 14.84 -14.11
CA GLY A 100 5.51 15.60 -12.88
C GLY A 100 4.35 16.53 -12.50
N LYS A 101 3.24 16.48 -13.23
CA LYS A 101 2.05 17.33 -12.99
C LYS A 101 0.82 16.49 -12.66
N PRO A 102 -0.06 16.95 -11.74
CA PRO A 102 -1.35 16.33 -11.54
C PRO A 102 -2.23 16.52 -12.77
N VAL A 103 -2.86 15.47 -13.25
CA VAL A 103 -3.73 15.51 -14.45
C VAL A 103 -5.18 15.19 -14.14
N GLU A 104 -5.44 14.38 -13.10
CA GLU A 104 -6.80 14.05 -12.65
C GLU A 104 -6.80 13.70 -11.17
N LEU A 105 -7.82 14.15 -10.44
CA LEU A 105 -8.07 13.80 -9.04
C LEU A 105 -9.54 13.46 -8.88
N ASN A 106 -9.85 12.23 -8.44
CA ASN A 106 -11.22 11.81 -8.23
C ASN A 106 -11.31 10.73 -7.14
N ASP A 107 -12.53 10.39 -6.73
CA ASP A 107 -12.79 9.20 -5.94
C ASP A 107 -12.39 7.96 -6.74
N ALA A 108 -11.90 6.92 -6.05
CA ALA A 108 -11.34 5.74 -6.70
C ALA A 108 -12.34 5.10 -7.68
N ASP A 109 -13.58 4.84 -7.25
CA ASP A 109 -14.59 4.22 -8.10
C ASP A 109 -14.93 5.10 -9.32
N SER A 110 -15.16 6.39 -9.10
CA SER A 110 -15.47 7.35 -10.18
C SER A 110 -14.35 7.46 -11.20
N LEU A 111 -13.09 7.40 -10.77
CA LEU A 111 -11.94 7.47 -11.66
C LEU A 111 -11.83 6.23 -12.55
N PHE A 112 -12.14 5.04 -12.03
CA PHE A 112 -12.11 3.80 -12.81
C PHE A 112 -13.32 3.62 -13.71
N GLU A 113 -14.51 4.09 -13.29
CA GLU A 113 -15.74 3.95 -14.06
C GLU A 113 -15.85 4.99 -15.17
N ASN A 114 -15.43 6.24 -14.91
CA ASN A 114 -15.58 7.35 -15.82
C ASN A 114 -14.38 8.31 -15.79
N PRO A 115 -13.19 7.85 -16.23
CA PRO A 115 -11.99 8.70 -16.28
C PRO A 115 -12.17 9.87 -17.24
N GLN A 116 -11.85 11.07 -16.79
CA GLN A 116 -12.06 12.30 -17.57
C GLN A 116 -10.82 12.68 -18.39
N ASN A 117 -9.62 12.38 -17.89
CA ASN A 117 -8.39 12.72 -18.59
C ASN A 117 -8.00 11.61 -19.59
N PRO A 118 -7.63 11.94 -20.84
CA PRO A 118 -7.22 10.97 -21.86
C PRO A 118 -6.03 10.08 -21.43
N TYR A 119 -5.13 10.60 -20.60
CA TYR A 119 -4.02 9.82 -20.06
C TYR A 119 -4.53 8.77 -19.05
N THR A 120 -5.43 9.15 -18.13
CA THR A 120 -6.08 8.24 -17.19
C THR A 120 -6.84 7.13 -17.92
N GLN A 121 -7.57 7.47 -18.99
CA GLN A 121 -8.27 6.50 -19.84
C GLN A 121 -7.32 5.46 -20.41
N LYS A 122 -6.19 5.90 -20.98
CA LYS A 122 -5.15 5.00 -21.51
C LYS A 122 -4.54 4.09 -20.43
N LEU A 123 -4.31 4.61 -19.23
CA LEU A 123 -3.81 3.80 -18.11
C LEU A 123 -4.79 2.70 -17.72
N ILE A 124 -6.08 3.03 -17.63
CA ILE A 124 -7.14 2.08 -17.24
C ILE A 124 -7.38 1.06 -18.35
N ASP A 125 -7.39 1.49 -19.62
CA ASP A 125 -7.56 0.59 -20.76
C ASP A 125 -6.40 -0.39 -20.94
N ALA A 126 -5.23 -0.08 -20.43
CA ALA A 126 -4.07 -0.97 -20.44
C ALA A 126 -4.11 -2.07 -19.37
N LEU A 127 -5.09 -2.02 -18.44
CA LEU A 127 -5.23 -3.07 -17.43
C LEU A 127 -5.69 -4.38 -18.05
N PRO A 128 -5.05 -5.51 -17.72
CA PRO A 128 -5.48 -6.82 -18.16
C PRO A 128 -6.82 -7.18 -17.49
N GLY A 129 -7.90 -7.19 -18.29
CA GLY A 129 -9.26 -7.56 -17.86
C GLY A 129 -10.01 -6.43 -17.18
N LYS A 130 -11.01 -5.88 -17.85
CA LYS A 130 -11.90 -4.84 -17.28
C LYS A 130 -12.75 -5.33 -16.08
N ASN A 131 -12.69 -6.61 -15.72
CA ASN A 131 -13.33 -7.21 -14.55
C ASN A 131 -12.29 -7.57 -13.50
N ILE A 132 -11.77 -6.56 -12.81
CA ILE A 132 -10.97 -6.81 -11.62
C ILE A 132 -11.94 -7.14 -10.50
N THR A 133 -12.20 -8.43 -10.30
CA THR A 133 -12.84 -8.91 -9.08
C THR A 133 -11.83 -8.68 -7.96
N LEU A 134 -12.12 -7.71 -7.11
CA LEU A 134 -11.33 -7.46 -5.90
C LEU A 134 -11.46 -8.66 -4.98
N TRP A 135 -10.36 -9.11 -4.45
CA TRP A 135 -10.16 -10.22 -3.51
C TRP A 135 -11.08 -10.18 -2.30
#